data_185a61bb19fe3d5ebf9721829a39cd21
#
_entry.id   185a61bb19fe3d5ebf9721829a39cd21
#
_cell.length_a   1.000
_cell.length_b   1.000
_cell.length_c   1.000
_cell.angle_alpha   90.00
_cell.angle_beta   90.00
_cell.angle_gamma   90.00
#
_symmetry.space_group_name_H-M   'P 1'
#
loop_
_entity.id
_entity.type
_entity.pdbx_description
1 polymer ?
#
loop_
_entity_poly.entity_id
_entity_poly.type
_entity_poly.pdbx_seq_one_letter_code
_entity_poly.pdbx_strand_id
1 'polypeptide(L)'
;EDNGMPIFNFKNVENHNLKLNIGLNFDGIKSTYSEIVNGQKVIGTTFTSHKEPNLFDKKKDKYVTLVFDDIFIEEKPRKRSFSISNIFNSSKNGVQLRSWIEKIDKLSKDQDVQGLIIHLKNISGGFSKRIEIRDALIRFKNAGKKIILYSENTISNMNYHIASIADEIYVNPLTGVDLKGLSMEITFYRGLLDTLKIEPAIWRIEDKDGNSYKTAGDPFKYTNMSNEMRENYGQLLDDLNEVFIQDIALARGWINEDKSPDIEYTKNIINEGPYWEPEIAMERGLIDGIFYPDEFKKYVKDSITKKSKFIKFSNIGKKKEYNYDWKESEKPKIAIIYAVGGIIPGKSNPGPQGSSVMGDK
;
A
#
# COMPACT_ATOMS: atom_id res chain seq x y z
N GLU A 1 9.12 -0.98 -26.51
CA GLU A 1 9.88 -1.05 -27.77
C GLU A 1 10.83 0.13 -27.79
N ASP A 2 12.06 -0.07 -27.29
CA ASP A 2 13.14 0.93 -27.41
C ASP A 2 13.81 0.71 -28.76
N ASN A 3 13.48 1.52 -29.71
CA ASN A 3 14.21 1.58 -30.98
C ASN A 3 15.64 2.05 -30.71
N GLY A 4 16.61 1.16 -30.90
CA GLY A 4 18.02 1.46 -30.72
C GLY A 4 18.44 2.63 -31.63
N MET A 5 18.85 3.74 -31.01
CA MET A 5 19.42 4.87 -31.77
C MET A 5 20.93 4.76 -31.79
N PRO A 6 21.57 5.12 -32.90
CA PRO A 6 23.02 5.16 -32.99
C PRO A 6 23.61 6.22 -32.08
N ILE A 7 24.60 5.84 -31.27
CA ILE A 7 25.37 6.77 -30.43
C ILE A 7 26.66 7.09 -31.14
N PHE A 8 26.89 8.38 -31.46
CA PHE A 8 28.12 8.86 -32.03
C PHE A 8 29.03 9.37 -30.91
N ASN A 9 30.19 8.71 -30.73
CA ASN A 9 31.22 9.18 -29.81
C ASN A 9 32.49 9.49 -30.61
N PHE A 10 32.95 10.74 -30.55
CA PHE A 10 34.22 11.16 -31.09
C PHE A 10 35.25 11.26 -29.98
N LYS A 11 36.31 10.46 -30.07
CA LYS A 11 37.41 10.51 -29.12
C LYS A 11 38.68 10.88 -29.90
N ASN A 12 39.29 12.00 -29.53
CA ASN A 12 40.61 12.35 -30.06
C ASN A 12 41.67 11.53 -29.32
N VAL A 13 42.49 10.80 -30.04
CA VAL A 13 43.67 10.08 -29.52
C VAL A 13 44.90 10.84 -30.01
N GLU A 14 45.87 11.02 -29.14
CA GLU A 14 47.05 11.88 -29.28
C GLU A 14 47.99 11.67 -30.52
N ASN A 15 47.61 10.93 -31.52
CA ASN A 15 48.40 10.72 -32.74
C ASN A 15 47.57 10.97 -34.01
N HIS A 16 46.88 12.09 -34.12
CA HIS A 16 46.17 12.54 -35.31
C HIS A 16 45.23 11.55 -36.01
N ASN A 17 44.85 10.47 -35.38
CA ASN A 17 43.94 9.45 -35.91
C ASN A 17 42.51 9.73 -35.42
N LEU A 18 41.65 10.18 -36.29
CA LEU A 18 40.23 10.33 -36.02
C LEU A 18 39.60 8.95 -35.86
N LYS A 19 39.05 8.69 -34.68
CA LYS A 19 38.35 7.44 -34.37
C LYS A 19 36.87 7.67 -34.41
N LEU A 20 36.16 7.20 -35.42
CA LEU A 20 34.71 7.24 -35.49
C LEU A 20 34.17 5.96 -34.86
N ASN A 21 33.44 6.11 -33.74
CA ASN A 21 32.74 5.00 -33.11
C ASN A 21 31.25 5.14 -33.35
N ILE A 22 30.64 4.19 -34.02
CA ILE A 22 29.19 4.12 -34.15
C ILE A 22 28.73 2.96 -33.24
N GLY A 23 27.94 3.26 -32.22
CA GLY A 23 27.40 2.27 -31.31
C GLY A 23 25.91 2.14 -31.45
N LEU A 24 25.41 0.91 -31.53
CA LEU A 24 24.00 0.58 -31.39
C LEU A 24 23.80 0.01 -29.99
N ASN A 25 22.90 0.59 -29.20
CA ASN A 25 22.60 0.11 -27.87
C ASN A 25 21.20 -0.53 -27.85
N PHE A 26 21.16 -1.86 -27.65
CA PHE A 26 19.95 -2.61 -27.49
C PHE A 26 19.93 -3.17 -26.06
N ASP A 27 19.14 -2.62 -25.16
CA ASP A 27 18.80 -3.17 -23.82
C ASP A 27 19.95 -3.98 -23.14
N GLY A 28 21.14 -3.38 -23.02
CA GLY A 28 22.31 -4.01 -22.40
C GLY A 28 23.31 -4.64 -23.35
N ILE A 29 23.11 -4.59 -24.65
CA ILE A 29 24.06 -4.98 -25.67
C ILE A 29 24.51 -3.75 -26.45
N LYS A 30 25.75 -3.37 -26.31
CA LYS A 30 26.33 -2.25 -27.06
C LYS A 30 27.24 -2.83 -28.14
N SER A 31 26.86 -2.70 -29.40
CA SER A 31 27.69 -3.05 -30.53
C SER A 31 28.38 -1.78 -31.05
N THR A 32 29.70 -1.75 -31.04
CA THR A 32 30.46 -0.60 -31.51
C THR A 32 31.25 -0.97 -32.76
N TYR A 33 31.07 -0.19 -33.81
CA TYR A 33 31.95 -0.20 -34.97
C TYR A 33 32.90 0.98 -34.87
N SER A 34 34.19 0.72 -34.97
CA SER A 34 35.19 1.80 -35.01
C SER A 34 36.09 1.65 -36.24
N GLU A 35 36.22 2.72 -36.99
CA GLU A 35 37.14 2.83 -38.09
C GLU A 35 38.26 3.79 -37.70
N ILE A 36 39.50 3.30 -37.79
CA ILE A 36 40.69 4.13 -37.61
C ILE A 36 41.13 4.57 -39.00
N VAL A 37 41.52 5.84 -39.16
CA VAL A 37 41.87 6.45 -40.47
C VAL A 37 42.95 5.71 -41.21
N ASN A 38 43.67 4.78 -40.62
CA ASN A 38 44.69 3.94 -41.23
C ASN A 38 44.14 2.63 -41.80
N GLY A 39 42.83 2.49 -41.99
CA GLY A 39 42.22 1.31 -42.62
C GLY A 39 42.00 0.10 -41.70
N GLN A 40 42.32 0.18 -40.43
CA GLN A 40 41.98 -0.87 -39.45
C GLN A 40 40.56 -0.75 -39.00
N LYS A 41 39.76 -1.79 -39.25
CA LYS A 41 38.37 -1.88 -38.81
C LYS A 41 38.29 -2.75 -37.54
N VAL A 42 37.74 -2.20 -36.45
CA VAL A 42 37.57 -2.96 -35.25
C VAL A 42 36.05 -3.00 -34.93
N ILE A 43 35.51 -4.18 -34.86
CA ILE A 43 34.13 -4.43 -34.43
C ILE A 43 34.19 -4.98 -33.01
N GLY A 44 33.60 -4.25 -32.06
CA GLY A 44 33.52 -4.68 -30.68
C GLY A 44 32.07 -4.78 -30.22
N THR A 45 31.73 -5.82 -29.47
CA THR A 45 30.44 -5.95 -28.81
C THR A 45 30.68 -5.94 -27.32
N THR A 46 30.07 -4.99 -26.63
CA THR A 46 30.16 -4.85 -25.18
C THR A 46 28.81 -5.19 -24.58
N PHE A 47 28.80 -6.09 -23.62
CA PHE A 47 27.61 -6.37 -22.80
C PHE A 47 27.73 -5.53 -21.53
N THR A 48 26.73 -4.73 -21.24
CA THR A 48 26.71 -3.89 -20.05
C THR A 48 25.36 -4.01 -19.35
N SER A 49 25.40 -4.08 -18.02
CA SER A 49 24.21 -4.03 -17.19
C SER A 49 23.72 -2.60 -16.93
N HIS A 50 24.55 -1.60 -17.27
CA HIS A 50 24.16 -0.21 -17.11
C HIS A 50 23.39 0.25 -18.33
N LYS A 51 22.14 0.68 -18.08
CA LYS A 51 21.36 1.42 -19.06
C LYS A 51 21.98 2.82 -19.16
N GLU A 52 22.80 3.06 -20.18
CA GLU A 52 23.25 4.42 -20.47
C GLU A 52 22.01 5.26 -20.84
N PRO A 53 21.84 6.44 -20.24
CA PRO A 53 20.73 7.32 -20.60
C PRO A 53 20.86 7.69 -22.07
N ASN A 54 19.84 7.41 -22.88
CA ASN A 54 19.79 7.88 -24.24
C ASN A 54 19.81 9.41 -24.24
N LEU A 55 20.74 10.04 -24.98
CA LEU A 55 20.84 11.50 -25.12
C LEU A 55 19.53 12.17 -25.62
N PHE A 56 18.61 11.38 -26.16
CA PHE A 56 17.30 11.81 -26.68
C PHE A 56 16.11 11.25 -25.91
N ASP A 57 16.35 10.57 -24.79
CA ASP A 57 15.24 10.10 -23.92
C ASP A 57 14.61 11.34 -23.29
N LYS A 58 13.59 11.89 -23.96
CA LYS A 58 12.72 12.86 -23.32
C LYS A 58 12.11 12.14 -22.11
N LYS A 59 12.47 12.61 -20.92
CA LYS A 59 11.80 12.17 -19.68
C LYS A 59 10.29 12.22 -19.93
N LYS A 60 9.66 11.07 -20.02
CA LYS A 60 8.21 10.99 -20.14
C LYS A 60 7.67 10.87 -18.77
N ASP A 61 6.96 11.90 -18.34
CA ASP A 61 6.22 11.86 -17.10
C ASP A 61 5.34 10.62 -17.05
N LYS A 62 5.40 9.89 -15.95
CA LYS A 62 4.65 8.64 -15.74
C LYS A 62 3.69 8.80 -14.58
N TYR A 63 2.45 8.37 -14.78
CA TYR A 63 1.50 8.17 -13.69
C TYR A 63 1.26 6.66 -13.51
N VAL A 64 1.24 6.23 -12.27
CA VAL A 64 1.01 4.82 -11.93
C VAL A 64 -0.43 4.63 -11.53
N THR A 65 -1.14 3.73 -12.22
CA THR A 65 -2.52 3.38 -11.89
C THR A 65 -2.54 2.18 -10.95
N LEU A 66 -3.20 2.34 -9.81
CA LEU A 66 -3.38 1.34 -8.77
C LEU A 66 -4.88 1.08 -8.57
N VAL A 67 -5.32 -0.16 -8.77
CA VAL A 67 -6.62 -0.60 -8.28
C VAL A 67 -6.40 -1.12 -6.87
N PHE A 68 -6.98 -0.45 -5.89
CA PHE A 68 -6.78 -0.74 -4.48
C PHE A 68 -7.95 -1.58 -3.95
N ASP A 69 -7.83 -2.88 -4.15
CA ASP A 69 -8.84 -3.90 -3.80
C ASP A 69 -8.12 -5.13 -3.23
N ASP A 70 -7.35 -4.91 -2.15
CA ASP A 70 -6.39 -5.90 -1.66
C ASP A 70 -6.68 -6.33 -0.22
N ILE A 71 -6.36 -7.61 0.06
CA ILE A 71 -6.28 -8.15 1.41
C ILE A 71 -4.78 -8.19 1.77
N PHE A 72 -4.38 -7.42 2.79
CA PHE A 72 -2.98 -7.36 3.19
C PHE A 72 -2.62 -8.43 4.21
N ILE A 73 -1.56 -9.18 3.90
CA ILE A 73 -0.99 -10.24 4.75
C ILE A 73 0.49 -9.96 5.02
N GLU A 74 1.00 -10.48 6.14
CA GLU A 74 2.41 -10.28 6.53
C GLU A 74 3.34 -11.17 5.72
N GLU A 75 3.03 -12.44 5.62
CA GLU A 75 3.86 -13.42 4.94
C GLU A 75 3.62 -13.45 3.42
N LYS A 76 4.61 -13.95 2.66
CA LYS A 76 4.41 -14.15 1.23
C LYS A 76 3.31 -15.18 0.99
N PRO A 77 2.35 -14.88 0.09
CA PRO A 77 1.35 -15.87 -0.28
C PRO A 77 2.05 -17.14 -0.81
N ARG A 78 1.68 -18.28 -0.24
CA ARG A 78 2.21 -19.56 -0.69
C ARG A 78 1.79 -19.80 -2.13
N LYS A 79 2.72 -20.27 -2.97
CA LYS A 79 2.38 -20.71 -4.33
C LYS A 79 1.36 -21.84 -4.18
N ARG A 80 0.17 -21.66 -4.75
CA ARG A 80 -0.86 -22.70 -4.73
C ARG A 80 -0.32 -23.93 -5.43
N SER A 81 -0.32 -25.07 -4.74
CA SER A 81 -0.18 -26.37 -5.38
C SER A 81 -1.35 -26.58 -6.34
N PHE A 82 -1.08 -27.24 -7.46
CA PHE A 82 -2.11 -27.55 -8.44
C PHE A 82 -3.10 -28.55 -7.80
N SER A 83 -4.26 -28.08 -7.39
CA SER A 83 -5.33 -28.88 -6.83
C SER A 83 -6.64 -28.48 -7.47
N ILE A 84 -7.46 -29.46 -7.78
CA ILE A 84 -8.79 -29.26 -8.41
C ILE A 84 -9.69 -28.39 -7.52
N SER A 85 -9.57 -28.49 -6.20
CA SER A 85 -10.30 -27.64 -5.23
C SER A 85 -9.95 -26.15 -5.37
N ASN A 86 -8.76 -25.81 -5.86
CA ASN A 86 -8.32 -24.44 -6.08
C ASN A 86 -8.92 -23.79 -7.34
N ILE A 87 -9.49 -24.57 -8.25
CA ILE A 87 -10.17 -24.08 -9.46
C ILE A 87 -11.55 -23.50 -9.08
N PHE A 88 -12.20 -24.09 -8.08
CA PHE A 88 -13.52 -23.66 -7.62
C PHE A 88 -13.48 -22.59 -6.50
N ASN A 89 -12.36 -22.45 -5.80
CA ASN A 89 -12.17 -21.44 -4.77
C ASN A 89 -11.35 -20.25 -5.31
N SER A 90 -12.03 -19.28 -5.90
CA SER A 90 -11.46 -18.02 -6.37
C SER A 90 -11.22 -17.00 -5.24
N SER A 91 -10.84 -17.45 -4.03
CA SER A 91 -10.47 -16.51 -2.96
C SER A 91 -9.26 -15.68 -3.40
N LYS A 92 -9.37 -14.36 -3.33
CA LYS A 92 -8.26 -13.44 -3.63
C LYS A 92 -7.03 -13.84 -2.81
N ASN A 93 -5.90 -14.04 -3.47
CA ASN A 93 -4.64 -14.21 -2.76
C ASN A 93 -4.31 -12.88 -2.07
N GLY A 94 -3.97 -12.93 -0.78
CA GLY A 94 -3.51 -11.75 -0.06
C GLY A 94 -2.23 -11.17 -0.71
N VAL A 95 -2.08 -9.86 -0.61
CA VAL A 95 -0.87 -9.14 -1.03
C VAL A 95 0.04 -8.98 0.19
N GLN A 96 1.30 -9.36 0.06
CA GLN A 96 2.25 -9.14 1.13
C GLN A 96 2.46 -7.63 1.34
N LEU A 97 2.14 -7.14 2.53
CA LEU A 97 2.21 -5.72 2.88
C LEU A 97 3.61 -5.13 2.61
N ARG A 98 4.66 -5.79 3.10
CA ARG A 98 6.04 -5.35 2.88
C ARG A 98 6.38 -5.19 1.41
N SER A 99 6.01 -6.17 0.57
CA SER A 99 6.29 -6.10 -0.88
C SER A 99 5.53 -4.96 -1.57
N TRP A 100 4.34 -4.63 -1.06
CA TRP A 100 3.57 -3.49 -1.54
C TRP A 100 4.24 -2.16 -1.15
N ILE A 101 4.66 -2.02 0.12
CA ILE A 101 5.38 -0.84 0.63
C ILE A 101 6.68 -0.62 -0.16
N GLU A 102 7.49 -1.68 -0.36
CA GLU A 102 8.73 -1.61 -1.13
C GLU A 102 8.50 -1.10 -2.56
N LYS A 103 7.37 -1.44 -3.18
CA LYS A 103 7.01 -0.90 -4.50
C LYS A 103 6.68 0.59 -4.45
N ILE A 104 5.92 1.04 -3.45
CA ILE A 104 5.61 2.46 -3.25
C ILE A 104 6.90 3.24 -3.00
N ASP A 105 7.79 2.75 -2.14
CA ASP A 105 9.07 3.39 -1.83
C ASP A 105 10.01 3.41 -3.06
N LYS A 106 9.94 2.41 -3.95
CA LYS A 106 10.65 2.45 -5.24
C LYS A 106 10.08 3.52 -6.16
N LEU A 107 8.76 3.62 -6.23
CA LEU A 107 8.09 4.66 -7.05
C LEU A 107 8.33 6.07 -6.52
N SER A 108 8.46 6.26 -5.21
CA SER A 108 8.77 7.58 -4.63
C SER A 108 10.14 8.10 -5.06
N LYS A 109 11.09 7.18 -5.32
CA LYS A 109 12.46 7.50 -5.76
C LYS A 109 12.62 7.62 -7.28
N ASP A 110 11.65 7.14 -8.06
CA ASP A 110 11.69 7.21 -9.53
C ASP A 110 11.37 8.65 -9.98
N GLN A 111 12.35 9.32 -10.58
CA GLN A 111 12.21 10.71 -11.03
C GLN A 111 11.19 10.88 -12.18
N ASP A 112 10.94 9.84 -12.95
CA ASP A 112 9.97 9.90 -14.05
C ASP A 112 8.52 9.76 -13.55
N VAL A 113 8.31 9.24 -12.33
CA VAL A 113 6.97 9.07 -11.74
C VAL A 113 6.52 10.40 -11.14
N GLN A 114 5.40 10.91 -11.62
CA GLN A 114 4.80 12.18 -11.15
C GLN A 114 3.71 11.96 -10.10
N GLY A 115 3.04 10.80 -10.14
CA GLY A 115 1.98 10.53 -9.18
C GLY A 115 1.35 9.14 -9.31
N LEU A 116 0.43 8.88 -8.36
CA LEU A 116 -0.45 7.72 -8.31
C LEU A 116 -1.87 8.14 -8.66
N ILE A 117 -2.56 7.29 -9.44
CA ILE A 117 -4.00 7.36 -9.66
C ILE A 117 -4.59 6.10 -9.04
N ILE A 118 -5.27 6.26 -7.94
CA ILE A 118 -5.80 5.16 -7.12
C ILE A 118 -7.29 4.99 -7.42
N HIS A 119 -7.68 3.83 -7.92
CA HIS A 119 -9.07 3.38 -7.95
C HIS A 119 -9.34 2.59 -6.69
N LEU A 120 -9.99 3.23 -5.71
CA LEU A 120 -10.29 2.64 -4.42
C LEU A 120 -11.54 1.75 -4.54
N LYS A 121 -11.42 0.50 -4.11
CA LYS A 121 -12.54 -0.42 -3.96
C LYS A 121 -12.70 -0.83 -2.51
N ASN A 122 -11.88 -1.78 -2.08
CA ASN A 122 -11.88 -2.25 -0.70
C ASN A 122 -10.47 -2.62 -0.25
N ILE A 123 -10.11 -2.18 0.94
CA ILE A 123 -8.84 -2.52 1.57
C ILE A 123 -9.15 -3.30 2.83
N SER A 124 -8.69 -4.55 2.88
CA SER A 124 -8.84 -5.40 4.06
C SER A 124 -7.52 -5.51 4.82
N GLY A 125 -7.60 -5.31 6.11
CA GLY A 125 -6.47 -5.37 7.04
C GLY A 125 -6.81 -4.69 8.35
N GLY A 126 -6.16 -5.09 9.43
CA GLY A 126 -6.27 -4.45 10.74
C GLY A 126 -5.74 -3.00 10.71
N PHE A 127 -6.03 -2.26 11.77
CA PHE A 127 -5.67 -0.83 11.90
C PHE A 127 -4.16 -0.60 11.70
N SER A 128 -3.29 -1.39 12.31
CA SER A 128 -1.83 -1.28 12.17
C SER A 128 -1.36 -1.40 10.72
N LYS A 129 -1.91 -2.33 9.93
CA LYS A 129 -1.56 -2.44 8.50
C LYS A 129 -1.98 -1.22 7.70
N ARG A 130 -3.09 -0.60 8.08
CA ARG A 130 -3.58 0.64 7.44
C ARG A 130 -2.66 1.81 7.74
N ILE A 131 -2.13 1.91 8.97
CA ILE A 131 -1.11 2.91 9.33
C ILE A 131 0.14 2.74 8.46
N GLU A 132 0.68 1.51 8.32
CA GLU A 132 1.85 1.27 7.47
C GLU A 132 1.61 1.64 5.99
N ILE A 133 0.40 1.37 5.48
CA ILE A 133 -0.01 1.79 4.13
C ILE A 133 -0.04 3.31 4.02
N ARG A 134 -0.65 3.99 5.03
CA ARG A 134 -0.68 5.45 5.10
C ARG A 134 0.73 6.03 5.10
N ASP A 135 1.61 5.52 5.95
CA ASP A 135 2.99 5.99 6.05
C ASP A 135 3.74 5.86 4.73
N ALA A 136 3.53 4.77 4.01
CA ALA A 136 4.13 4.60 2.68
C ALA A 136 3.60 5.63 1.67
N LEU A 137 2.30 5.91 1.68
CA LEU A 137 1.69 6.93 0.82
C LEU A 137 2.12 8.35 1.21
N ILE A 138 2.25 8.64 2.50
CA ILE A 138 2.78 9.92 3.01
C ILE A 138 4.23 10.11 2.54
N ARG A 139 5.08 9.08 2.66
CA ARG A 139 6.46 9.15 2.12
C ARG A 139 6.49 9.43 0.62
N PHE A 140 5.57 8.81 -0.12
CA PHE A 140 5.43 9.04 -1.55
C PHE A 140 5.04 10.50 -1.85
N LYS A 141 4.07 11.06 -1.12
CA LYS A 141 3.63 12.45 -1.22
C LYS A 141 4.75 13.43 -0.85
N ASN A 142 5.48 13.14 0.25
CA ASN A 142 6.62 13.96 0.71
C ASN A 142 7.80 13.95 -0.28
N ALA A 143 7.88 12.97 -1.17
CA ALA A 143 8.81 12.98 -2.30
C ALA A 143 8.36 13.90 -3.47
N GLY A 144 7.34 14.73 -3.27
CA GLY A 144 6.77 15.66 -4.25
C GLY A 144 5.88 15.00 -5.30
N LYS A 145 5.35 13.82 -5.02
CA LYS A 145 4.50 13.05 -5.93
C LYS A 145 3.03 13.24 -5.61
N LYS A 146 2.19 13.39 -6.62
CA LYS A 146 0.75 13.62 -6.46
C LYS A 146 -0.01 12.30 -6.29
N ILE A 147 -1.02 12.29 -5.41
CA ILE A 147 -1.94 11.16 -5.22
C ILE A 147 -3.35 11.62 -5.56
N ILE A 148 -3.96 10.98 -6.54
CA ILE A 148 -5.34 11.21 -6.95
C ILE A 148 -6.12 9.93 -6.72
N LEU A 149 -7.23 10.03 -6.02
CA LEU A 149 -8.05 8.89 -5.66
C LEU A 149 -9.44 9.03 -6.26
N TYR A 150 -9.95 7.93 -6.80
CA TYR A 150 -11.32 7.81 -7.27
C TYR A 150 -11.99 6.56 -6.69
N SER A 151 -13.21 6.71 -6.25
CA SER A 151 -14.02 5.58 -5.79
C SER A 151 -15.36 5.50 -6.53
N GLU A 152 -15.65 4.31 -7.07
CA GLU A 152 -16.98 3.99 -7.64
C GLU A 152 -17.96 3.51 -6.58
N ASN A 153 -17.48 3.22 -5.37
CA ASN A 153 -18.26 2.74 -4.25
C ASN A 153 -18.23 3.74 -3.10
N THR A 154 -19.20 3.67 -2.21
CA THR A 154 -19.17 4.42 -0.95
C THR A 154 -17.88 4.13 -0.20
N ILE A 155 -17.17 5.18 0.18
CA ILE A 155 -15.92 5.07 0.90
C ILE A 155 -16.24 4.79 2.37
N SER A 156 -15.99 3.57 2.82
CA SER A 156 -16.21 3.18 4.21
C SER A 156 -15.28 3.94 5.17
N ASN A 157 -15.68 4.03 6.42
CA ASN A 157 -14.98 4.70 7.51
C ASN A 157 -13.45 4.42 7.50
N MET A 158 -13.08 3.14 7.52
CA MET A 158 -11.67 2.73 7.52
C MET A 158 -10.97 2.93 6.17
N ASN A 159 -11.69 2.92 5.05
CA ASN A 159 -11.12 3.23 3.74
C ASN A 159 -10.90 4.74 3.58
N TYR A 160 -11.77 5.57 4.20
CA TYR A 160 -11.58 7.01 4.21
C TYR A 160 -10.30 7.43 4.96
N HIS A 161 -9.96 6.73 6.05
CA HIS A 161 -8.70 6.94 6.75
C HIS A 161 -7.48 6.86 5.81
N ILE A 162 -7.48 5.92 4.85
CA ILE A 162 -6.42 5.85 3.82
C ILE A 162 -6.65 6.89 2.72
N ALA A 163 -7.90 7.05 2.27
CA ALA A 163 -8.23 7.95 1.18
C ALA A 163 -7.89 9.42 1.49
N SER A 164 -8.03 9.83 2.76
CA SER A 164 -7.76 11.21 3.20
C SER A 164 -6.37 11.74 2.85
N ILE A 165 -5.37 10.84 2.65
CA ILE A 165 -4.01 11.22 2.27
C ILE A 165 -3.94 11.81 0.86
N ALA A 166 -4.87 11.42 -0.03
CA ALA A 166 -4.83 11.88 -1.41
C ALA A 166 -4.91 13.40 -1.51
N ASP A 167 -4.23 13.95 -2.50
CA ASP A 167 -4.29 15.38 -2.81
C ASP A 167 -5.64 15.76 -3.41
N GLU A 168 -6.26 14.81 -4.11
CA GLU A 168 -7.60 14.95 -4.67
C GLU A 168 -8.37 13.65 -4.51
N ILE A 169 -9.59 13.74 -4.00
CA ILE A 169 -10.52 12.60 -3.79
C ILE A 169 -11.77 12.85 -4.62
N TYR A 170 -12.07 11.90 -5.49
CA TYR A 170 -13.26 11.94 -6.33
C TYR A 170 -14.13 10.72 -6.11
N VAL A 171 -15.44 10.89 -6.16
CA VAL A 171 -16.40 9.80 -5.99
C VAL A 171 -17.44 9.79 -7.11
N ASN A 172 -18.10 8.65 -7.28
CA ASN A 172 -19.23 8.51 -8.19
C ASN A 172 -20.45 9.26 -7.63
N PRO A 173 -21.28 9.94 -8.46
CA PRO A 173 -22.49 10.66 -8.01
C PRO A 173 -23.48 9.82 -7.22
N LEU A 174 -23.46 8.49 -7.38
CA LEU A 174 -24.37 7.56 -6.69
C LEU A 174 -23.80 6.99 -5.39
N THR A 175 -22.68 7.54 -4.89
CA THR A 175 -21.98 7.03 -3.72
C THR A 175 -21.64 8.18 -2.77
N GLY A 176 -21.24 7.86 -1.55
CA GLY A 176 -20.90 8.85 -0.54
C GLY A 176 -19.71 8.44 0.30
N VAL A 177 -19.58 9.07 1.47
CA VAL A 177 -18.53 8.78 2.46
C VAL A 177 -19.20 8.32 3.76
N ASP A 178 -19.03 7.05 4.10
CA ASP A 178 -19.51 6.45 5.35
C ASP A 178 -18.49 6.69 6.47
N LEU A 179 -18.33 7.97 6.85
CA LEU A 179 -17.46 8.42 7.93
C LEU A 179 -18.29 8.69 9.18
N LYS A 180 -18.06 7.91 10.26
CA LYS A 180 -18.86 7.97 11.51
C LYS A 180 -18.05 7.60 12.76
N GLY A 181 -16.71 7.59 12.67
CA GLY A 181 -15.82 7.27 13.77
C GLY A 181 -15.68 5.78 14.05
N LEU A 182 -14.99 5.44 15.13
CA LEU A 182 -14.69 4.07 15.50
C LEU A 182 -15.66 3.57 16.57
N SER A 183 -16.08 2.32 16.45
CA SER A 183 -16.89 1.62 17.44
C SER A 183 -16.39 0.21 17.65
N MET A 184 -16.64 -0.33 18.84
CA MET A 184 -16.34 -1.71 19.19
C MET A 184 -17.59 -2.36 19.76
N GLU A 185 -17.92 -3.52 19.23
CA GLU A 185 -19.06 -4.32 19.66
C GLU A 185 -18.59 -5.68 20.15
N ILE A 186 -19.07 -6.12 21.32
CA ILE A 186 -18.72 -7.38 21.95
C ILE A 186 -19.99 -8.16 22.23
N THR A 187 -20.04 -9.39 21.71
CA THR A 187 -21.17 -10.30 21.91
C THR A 187 -20.99 -11.09 23.19
N PHE A 188 -22.04 -11.10 24.05
CA PHE A 188 -22.08 -11.88 25.27
C PHE A 188 -22.96 -13.11 25.11
N TYR A 189 -22.44 -14.26 25.53
CA TYR A 189 -23.07 -15.57 25.34
C TYR A 189 -23.70 -16.11 26.62
N ARG A 190 -23.57 -15.43 27.78
CA ARG A 190 -24.06 -15.91 29.07
C ARG A 190 -25.54 -16.28 29.03
N GLY A 191 -26.40 -15.44 28.47
CA GLY A 191 -27.83 -15.73 28.37
C GLY A 191 -28.16 -16.99 27.55
N LEU A 192 -27.42 -17.25 26.48
CA LEU A 192 -27.53 -18.47 25.69
C LEU A 192 -27.12 -19.71 26.54
N LEU A 193 -25.98 -19.61 27.24
CA LEU A 193 -25.46 -20.68 28.07
C LEU A 193 -26.43 -21.03 29.23
N ASP A 194 -27.02 -20.02 29.85
CA ASP A 194 -28.05 -20.18 30.89
C ASP A 194 -29.28 -20.94 30.35
N THR A 195 -29.74 -20.59 29.16
CA THR A 195 -30.85 -21.26 28.48
C THR A 195 -30.52 -22.74 28.19
N LEU A 196 -29.30 -23.02 27.81
CA LEU A 196 -28.80 -24.38 27.54
C LEU A 196 -28.39 -25.11 28.81
N LYS A 197 -28.46 -24.48 29.98
CA LYS A 197 -27.99 -25.03 31.29
C LYS A 197 -26.51 -25.42 31.26
N ILE A 198 -25.68 -24.66 30.54
CA ILE A 198 -24.25 -24.88 30.48
C ILE A 198 -23.56 -23.87 31.39
N GLU A 199 -22.78 -24.37 32.37
CA GLU A 199 -21.96 -23.55 33.27
C GLU A 199 -20.52 -23.50 32.77
N PRO A 200 -20.03 -22.33 32.26
CA PRO A 200 -18.66 -22.22 31.80
C PRO A 200 -17.68 -22.15 32.98
N ALA A 201 -16.66 -22.99 33.00
CA ALA A 201 -15.57 -22.93 33.96
C ALA A 201 -14.47 -22.01 33.43
N ILE A 202 -14.29 -20.81 34.02
CA ILE A 202 -13.29 -19.80 33.60
C ILE A 202 -12.31 -19.61 34.74
N TRP A 203 -11.06 -19.94 34.48
CA TRP A 203 -9.94 -19.75 35.41
C TRP A 203 -9.13 -18.55 35.02
N ARG A 204 -9.01 -17.56 35.91
CA ARG A 204 -8.22 -16.34 35.70
C ARG A 204 -7.69 -15.83 37.04
N ILE A 205 -6.66 -14.98 36.95
CA ILE A 205 -6.16 -14.25 38.12
C ILE A 205 -7.14 -13.13 38.43
N GLU A 206 -7.62 -13.10 39.67
CA GLU A 206 -8.55 -12.09 40.20
C GLU A 206 -7.91 -11.43 41.42
N ASP A 207 -8.30 -10.16 41.69
CA ASP A 207 -7.97 -9.47 42.91
C ASP A 207 -8.82 -9.98 44.09
N LYS A 208 -8.68 -9.34 45.29
CA LYS A 208 -9.40 -9.71 46.51
C LYS A 208 -10.92 -9.56 46.38
N ASP A 209 -11.36 -8.71 45.48
CA ASP A 209 -12.77 -8.37 45.23
C ASP A 209 -13.34 -9.15 44.04
N GLY A 210 -12.56 -10.03 43.44
CA GLY A 210 -12.96 -10.85 42.28
C GLY A 210 -12.88 -10.16 40.93
N ASN A 211 -12.22 -8.97 40.85
CA ASN A 211 -12.06 -8.24 39.60
C ASN A 211 -10.83 -8.72 38.85
N SER A 212 -10.83 -8.58 37.53
CA SER A 212 -9.73 -9.00 36.69
C SER A 212 -9.69 -8.26 35.36
N TYR A 213 -8.51 -7.75 35.02
CA TYR A 213 -8.22 -7.24 33.67
C TYR A 213 -7.97 -8.34 32.63
N LYS A 214 -8.04 -9.63 33.04
CA LYS A 214 -8.05 -10.79 32.11
C LYS A 214 -9.48 -11.07 31.67
N THR A 215 -10.01 -10.21 30.81
CA THR A 215 -11.45 -10.13 30.46
C THR A 215 -11.87 -11.01 29.28
N ALA A 216 -10.96 -11.82 28.70
CA ALA A 216 -11.28 -12.70 27.57
C ALA A 216 -12.41 -13.71 27.84
N GLY A 217 -12.62 -14.10 29.10
CA GLY A 217 -13.69 -14.97 29.53
C GLY A 217 -15.03 -14.28 29.85
N ASP A 218 -15.04 -12.97 29.97
CA ASP A 218 -16.21 -12.17 30.36
C ASP A 218 -17.45 -12.39 29.47
N PRO A 219 -17.31 -12.55 28.14
CA PRO A 219 -18.45 -12.81 27.26
C PRO A 219 -19.22 -14.12 27.60
N PHE A 220 -18.57 -15.04 28.27
CA PHE A 220 -19.20 -16.30 28.71
C PHE A 220 -19.65 -16.25 30.16
N LYS A 221 -19.04 -15.38 31.00
CA LYS A 221 -19.32 -15.28 32.44
C LYS A 221 -20.43 -14.27 32.74
N TYR A 222 -20.50 -13.17 32.00
CA TYR A 222 -21.42 -12.06 32.23
C TYR A 222 -22.36 -11.81 31.05
N THR A 223 -23.44 -11.07 31.30
CA THR A 223 -24.40 -10.63 30.27
C THR A 223 -24.04 -9.26 29.64
N ASN A 224 -23.09 -8.55 30.24
CA ASN A 224 -22.59 -7.25 29.81
C ASN A 224 -21.12 -7.10 30.22
N MET A 225 -20.49 -6.01 29.78
CA MET A 225 -19.10 -5.71 30.11
C MET A 225 -18.91 -5.50 31.61
N SER A 226 -17.88 -6.12 32.19
CA SER A 226 -17.32 -5.75 33.50
C SER A 226 -16.75 -4.32 33.44
N ASN A 227 -16.53 -3.71 34.62
CA ASN A 227 -15.90 -2.38 34.67
C ASN A 227 -14.49 -2.40 34.08
N GLU A 228 -13.71 -3.42 34.39
CA GLU A 228 -12.35 -3.62 33.89
C GLU A 228 -12.32 -3.83 32.37
N MET A 229 -13.30 -4.55 31.85
CA MET A 229 -13.44 -4.74 30.42
C MET A 229 -13.78 -3.42 29.73
N ARG A 230 -14.72 -2.66 30.29
CA ARG A 230 -15.13 -1.35 29.77
C ARG A 230 -13.98 -0.35 29.79
N GLU A 231 -13.20 -0.34 30.86
CA GLU A 231 -12.02 0.52 30.99
C GLU A 231 -10.97 0.18 29.93
N ASN A 232 -10.56 -1.11 29.81
CA ASN A 232 -9.57 -1.56 28.86
C ASN A 232 -9.95 -1.27 27.41
N TYR A 233 -11.17 -1.63 27.03
CA TYR A 233 -11.62 -1.46 25.66
C TYR A 233 -11.98 0.01 25.37
N GLY A 234 -12.45 0.75 26.36
CA GLY A 234 -12.69 2.19 26.26
C GLY A 234 -11.39 2.93 25.95
N GLN A 235 -10.37 2.72 26.77
CA GLN A 235 -9.07 3.35 26.56
C GLN A 235 -8.46 2.97 25.19
N LEU A 236 -8.49 1.68 24.81
CA LEU A 236 -8.00 1.25 23.51
C LEU A 236 -8.75 1.93 22.35
N LEU A 237 -10.07 2.06 22.48
CA LEU A 237 -10.89 2.71 21.44
C LEU A 237 -10.60 4.20 21.37
N ASP A 238 -10.43 4.87 22.53
CA ASP A 238 -10.08 6.29 22.61
C ASP A 238 -8.73 6.57 21.96
N ASP A 239 -7.70 5.78 22.28
CA ASP A 239 -6.36 5.88 21.71
C ASP A 239 -6.37 5.70 20.17
N LEU A 240 -7.11 4.68 19.69
CA LEU A 240 -7.25 4.44 18.24
C LEU A 240 -8.02 5.56 17.55
N ASN A 241 -9.07 6.09 18.21
CA ASN A 241 -9.89 7.17 17.67
C ASN A 241 -9.12 8.48 17.63
N GLU A 242 -8.27 8.75 18.61
CA GLU A 242 -7.39 9.92 18.60
C GLU A 242 -6.45 9.90 17.39
N VAL A 243 -5.76 8.78 17.13
CA VAL A 243 -4.91 8.61 15.96
C VAL A 243 -5.72 8.77 14.67
N PHE A 244 -6.91 8.17 14.61
CA PHE A 244 -7.78 8.24 13.43
C PHE A 244 -8.20 9.68 13.09
N ILE A 245 -8.58 10.47 14.11
CA ILE A 245 -9.00 11.86 13.96
C ILE A 245 -7.81 12.74 13.56
N GLN A 246 -6.68 12.62 14.26
CA GLN A 246 -5.46 13.37 13.96
C GLN A 246 -4.99 13.14 12.54
N ASP A 247 -4.96 11.89 12.12
CA ASP A 247 -4.56 11.48 10.78
C ASP A 247 -5.43 12.11 9.69
N ILE A 248 -6.74 12.14 9.88
CA ILE A 248 -7.67 12.75 8.92
C ILE A 248 -7.51 14.27 8.91
N ALA A 249 -7.42 14.90 10.09
CA ALA A 249 -7.24 16.35 10.22
C ALA A 249 -5.99 16.82 9.46
N LEU A 250 -4.85 16.19 9.73
CA LEU A 250 -3.58 16.52 9.08
C LEU A 250 -3.63 16.29 7.56
N ALA A 251 -4.23 15.17 7.15
CA ALA A 251 -4.29 14.79 5.74
C ALA A 251 -5.20 15.72 4.91
N ARG A 252 -6.31 16.20 5.48
CA ARG A 252 -7.23 17.15 4.83
C ARG A 252 -6.86 18.62 5.05
N GLY A 253 -5.77 18.88 5.78
CA GLY A 253 -5.31 20.24 6.07
C GLY A 253 -6.24 21.00 7.06
N TRP A 254 -7.00 20.28 7.88
CA TRP A 254 -7.80 20.86 8.96
C TRP A 254 -6.90 21.08 10.17
N ILE A 255 -6.29 22.27 10.19
CA ILE A 255 -5.25 22.65 11.15
C ILE A 255 -5.58 24.00 11.79
N ASN A 256 -5.18 24.15 13.05
CA ASN A 256 -5.22 25.39 13.79
C ASN A 256 -4.16 26.40 13.31
N GLU A 257 -4.16 27.61 13.84
CA GLU A 257 -3.19 28.65 13.53
C GLU A 257 -1.73 28.24 13.88
N ASP A 258 -1.56 27.42 14.91
CA ASP A 258 -0.26 26.85 15.34
C ASP A 258 0.19 25.65 14.51
N LYS A 259 -0.55 25.30 13.46
CA LYS A 259 -0.35 24.11 12.59
C LYS A 259 -0.59 22.76 13.26
N SER A 260 -1.16 22.73 14.46
CA SER A 260 -1.67 21.50 15.07
C SER A 260 -2.95 21.03 14.37
N PRO A 261 -3.28 19.72 14.41
CA PRO A 261 -4.54 19.23 13.85
C PRO A 261 -5.73 19.81 14.61
N ASP A 262 -6.74 20.27 13.89
CA ASP A 262 -8.00 20.73 14.48
C ASP A 262 -8.88 19.52 14.83
N ILE A 263 -8.68 19.02 16.04
CA ILE A 263 -9.35 17.82 16.55
C ILE A 263 -10.85 18.06 16.75
N GLU A 264 -11.23 19.25 17.22
CA GLU A 264 -12.63 19.56 17.52
C GLU A 264 -13.44 19.66 16.22
N TYR A 265 -12.94 20.40 15.24
CA TYR A 265 -13.56 20.49 13.93
C TYR A 265 -13.69 19.11 13.29
N THR A 266 -12.63 18.31 13.33
CA THR A 266 -12.63 16.96 12.74
C THR A 266 -13.61 16.03 13.42
N LYS A 267 -13.72 16.08 14.77
CA LYS A 267 -14.75 15.34 15.53
C LYS A 267 -16.16 15.74 15.12
N ASN A 268 -16.41 17.03 14.94
CA ASN A 268 -17.72 17.52 14.50
C ASN A 268 -18.07 16.97 13.12
N ILE A 269 -17.13 17.03 12.17
CA ILE A 269 -17.32 16.44 10.83
C ILE A 269 -17.62 14.93 10.93
N ILE A 270 -16.89 14.18 11.74
CA ILE A 270 -17.12 12.75 11.92
C ILE A 270 -18.50 12.47 12.56
N ASN A 271 -18.91 13.25 13.54
CA ASN A 271 -20.19 13.09 14.25
C ASN A 271 -21.41 13.46 13.40
N GLU A 272 -21.25 14.35 12.41
CA GLU A 272 -22.31 14.69 11.45
C GLU A 272 -22.52 13.59 10.39
N GLY A 273 -21.55 12.68 10.22
CA GLY A 273 -21.66 11.57 9.28
C GLY A 273 -22.70 10.51 9.66
N PRO A 274 -22.99 9.58 8.77
CA PRO A 274 -22.40 9.37 7.45
C PRO A 274 -22.90 10.31 6.36
N TYR A 275 -22.08 10.56 5.35
CA TYR A 275 -22.36 11.45 4.22
C TYR A 275 -22.76 10.65 2.99
N TRP A 276 -24.04 10.33 2.86
CA TRP A 276 -24.56 9.54 1.73
C TRP A 276 -24.65 10.34 0.45
N GLU A 277 -24.87 11.64 0.56
CA GLU A 277 -24.91 12.58 -0.56
C GLU A 277 -23.51 13.14 -0.80
N PRO A 278 -22.91 12.87 -1.97
CA PRO A 278 -21.53 13.29 -2.22
C PRO A 278 -21.36 14.81 -2.26
N GLU A 279 -22.42 15.55 -2.58
CA GLU A 279 -22.44 17.02 -2.56
C GLU A 279 -22.16 17.55 -1.13
N ILE A 280 -22.81 16.94 -0.12
CA ILE A 280 -22.59 17.31 1.28
C ILE A 280 -21.16 16.95 1.71
N ALA A 281 -20.67 15.77 1.29
CA ALA A 281 -19.29 15.38 1.57
C ALA A 281 -18.27 16.36 0.94
N MET A 282 -18.58 16.90 -0.22
CA MET A 282 -17.76 17.91 -0.90
C MET A 282 -17.82 19.26 -0.18
N GLU A 283 -18.99 19.72 0.25
CA GLU A 283 -19.15 20.96 1.03
C GLU A 283 -18.38 20.90 2.36
N ARG A 284 -18.34 19.72 3.00
CA ARG A 284 -17.57 19.49 4.23
C ARG A 284 -16.06 19.27 4.00
N GLY A 285 -15.60 19.32 2.76
CA GLY A 285 -14.18 19.14 2.42
C GLY A 285 -13.67 17.70 2.56
N LEU A 286 -14.57 16.72 2.60
CA LEU A 286 -14.20 15.31 2.64
C LEU A 286 -13.73 14.79 1.28
N ILE A 287 -14.28 15.34 0.20
CA ILE A 287 -13.94 15.02 -1.19
C ILE A 287 -13.74 16.30 -1.99
N ASP A 288 -13.10 16.20 -3.14
CA ASP A 288 -12.72 17.34 -3.96
C ASP A 288 -13.55 17.42 -5.26
N GLY A 289 -14.37 16.41 -5.55
CA GLY A 289 -15.30 16.46 -6.68
C GLY A 289 -16.03 15.15 -6.94
N ILE A 290 -16.96 15.24 -7.88
CA ILE A 290 -17.91 14.18 -8.20
C ILE A 290 -17.85 13.94 -9.70
N PHE A 291 -17.60 12.69 -10.11
CA PHE A 291 -17.50 12.30 -11.53
C PHE A 291 -18.08 10.91 -11.76
N TYR A 292 -18.73 10.71 -12.90
CA TYR A 292 -18.94 9.37 -13.43
C TYR A 292 -17.59 8.76 -13.88
N PRO A 293 -17.48 7.41 -13.98
CA PRO A 293 -16.19 6.75 -14.29
C PRO A 293 -15.55 7.18 -15.62
N ASP A 294 -16.35 7.48 -16.62
CA ASP A 294 -15.90 7.94 -17.94
C ASP A 294 -15.44 9.41 -17.89
N GLU A 295 -16.17 10.26 -17.17
CA GLU A 295 -15.82 11.66 -16.92
C GLU A 295 -14.50 11.76 -16.15
N PHE A 296 -14.33 10.95 -15.09
CA PHE A 296 -13.08 10.89 -14.35
C PHE A 296 -11.89 10.49 -15.23
N LYS A 297 -12.06 9.46 -16.08
CA LYS A 297 -11.02 9.06 -17.04
C LYS A 297 -10.66 10.20 -18.00
N LYS A 298 -11.65 10.96 -18.47
CA LYS A 298 -11.44 12.10 -19.34
C LYS A 298 -10.72 13.22 -18.58
N TYR A 299 -11.17 13.55 -17.37
CA TYR A 299 -10.53 14.56 -16.52
C TYR A 299 -9.06 14.24 -16.27
N VAL A 300 -8.74 13.01 -15.86
CA VAL A 300 -7.36 12.57 -15.64
C VAL A 300 -6.51 12.74 -16.90
N LYS A 301 -7.04 12.31 -18.06
CA LYS A 301 -6.32 12.40 -19.33
C LYS A 301 -6.09 13.82 -19.79
N ASP A 302 -7.10 14.69 -19.69
CA ASP A 302 -7.10 16.01 -20.29
C ASP A 302 -6.49 17.08 -19.37
N SER A 303 -6.68 16.94 -18.05
CA SER A 303 -6.24 17.95 -17.08
C SER A 303 -4.94 17.58 -16.38
N ILE A 304 -4.72 16.31 -16.06
CA ILE A 304 -3.60 15.89 -15.24
C ILE A 304 -2.44 15.33 -16.06
N THR A 305 -2.74 14.55 -17.10
CA THR A 305 -1.71 13.70 -17.72
C THR A 305 -1.42 13.99 -19.19
N LYS A 306 -1.80 15.17 -19.71
CA LYS A 306 -1.79 15.57 -21.15
C LYS A 306 -0.75 14.93 -22.09
N LYS A 307 0.43 14.53 -21.56
CA LYS A 307 1.52 13.88 -22.33
C LYS A 307 2.18 12.73 -21.59
N SER A 308 1.61 12.30 -20.47
CA SER A 308 2.22 11.33 -19.57
C SER A 308 1.87 9.88 -19.97
N LYS A 309 2.74 8.94 -19.62
CA LYS A 309 2.53 7.51 -19.83
C LYS A 309 1.88 6.90 -18.58
N PHE A 310 0.84 6.05 -18.78
CA PHE A 310 0.25 5.28 -17.71
C PHE A 310 0.94 3.93 -17.52
N ILE A 311 1.27 3.59 -16.29
CA ILE A 311 1.85 2.31 -15.93
C ILE A 311 0.99 1.66 -14.85
N LYS A 312 0.64 0.38 -15.02
CA LYS A 312 -0.08 -0.37 -13.98
C LYS A 312 0.86 -0.71 -12.82
N PHE A 313 0.41 -0.49 -11.59
CA PHE A 313 1.15 -0.84 -10.37
C PHE A 313 1.56 -2.32 -10.33
N SER A 314 0.72 -3.21 -10.87
CA SER A 314 1.02 -4.63 -10.98
C SER A 314 2.26 -4.96 -11.84
N ASN A 315 2.71 -4.03 -12.69
CA ASN A 315 3.88 -4.21 -13.55
C ASN A 315 5.18 -3.71 -12.90
N ILE A 316 5.07 -3.02 -11.75
CA ILE A 316 6.24 -2.54 -11.00
C ILE A 316 6.99 -3.74 -10.41
N GLY A 317 8.32 -3.78 -10.63
CA GLY A 317 9.18 -4.86 -10.13
C GLY A 317 9.14 -6.16 -10.94
N LYS A 318 8.39 -6.24 -12.05
CA LYS A 318 8.39 -7.43 -12.92
C LYS A 318 9.61 -7.54 -13.83
N LYS A 319 10.25 -6.42 -14.18
CA LYS A 319 11.52 -6.46 -14.90
C LYS A 319 12.60 -6.91 -13.91
N LYS A 320 13.22 -8.06 -14.17
CA LYS A 320 14.42 -8.47 -13.45
C LYS A 320 15.52 -7.46 -13.78
N GLU A 321 15.94 -6.69 -12.80
CA GLU A 321 17.20 -5.97 -12.87
C GLU A 321 18.29 -7.02 -12.69
N TYR A 322 18.99 -7.35 -13.76
CA TYR A 322 20.17 -8.20 -13.68
C TYR A 322 21.32 -7.31 -13.17
N ASN A 323 21.80 -7.58 -11.97
CA ASN A 323 23.01 -6.97 -11.46
C ASN A 323 24.17 -7.89 -11.90
N TYR A 324 24.93 -7.45 -12.89
CA TYR A 324 26.11 -8.17 -13.39
C TYR A 324 27.41 -7.72 -12.68
N ASP A 325 27.31 -7.28 -11.43
CA ASP A 325 28.51 -7.03 -10.63
C ASP A 325 29.22 -8.36 -10.40
N TRP A 326 30.33 -8.56 -11.10
CA TRP A 326 31.19 -9.76 -11.02
C TRP A 326 31.85 -9.93 -9.63
N LYS A 327 31.80 -8.90 -8.79
CA LYS A 327 32.11 -8.94 -7.37
C LYS A 327 30.85 -8.62 -6.61
N GLU A 328 30.16 -9.66 -6.15
CA GLU A 328 29.24 -9.49 -5.04
C GLU A 328 30.06 -9.00 -3.84
N SER A 329 30.06 -7.69 -3.59
CA SER A 329 30.38 -7.23 -2.24
C SER A 329 29.37 -7.91 -1.34
N GLU A 330 29.82 -8.64 -0.32
CA GLU A 330 28.94 -9.21 0.70
C GLU A 330 28.22 -8.04 1.39
N LYS A 331 27.05 -7.70 0.86
CA LYS A 331 26.19 -6.71 1.50
C LYS A 331 25.69 -7.32 2.80
N PRO A 332 25.73 -6.58 3.91
CA PRO A 332 25.18 -7.07 5.16
C PRO A 332 23.71 -7.51 4.93
N LYS A 333 23.40 -8.73 5.33
CA LYS A 333 22.08 -9.34 5.15
C LYS A 333 21.32 -9.23 6.48
N ILE A 334 20.10 -8.72 6.44
CA ILE A 334 19.18 -8.74 7.57
C ILE A 334 18.20 -9.89 7.32
N ALA A 335 18.16 -10.86 8.23
CA ALA A 335 17.17 -11.93 8.19
C ALA A 335 15.89 -11.46 8.90
N ILE A 336 14.73 -11.61 8.25
CA ILE A 336 13.43 -11.34 8.85
C ILE A 336 12.70 -12.66 8.95
N ILE A 337 12.35 -13.03 10.18
CA ILE A 337 11.60 -14.23 10.51
C ILE A 337 10.18 -13.81 10.84
N TYR A 338 9.21 -14.31 10.08
CA TYR A 338 7.79 -14.06 10.32
C TYR A 338 7.24 -15.13 11.27
N ALA A 339 6.75 -14.71 12.43
CA ALA A 339 6.01 -15.53 13.37
C ALA A 339 4.52 -15.19 13.23
N VAL A 340 3.77 -16.01 12.50
CA VAL A 340 2.36 -15.76 12.18
C VAL A 340 1.49 -16.89 12.67
N GLY A 341 0.43 -16.57 13.42
CA GLY A 341 -0.54 -17.52 13.96
C GLY A 341 -0.62 -17.49 15.47
N GLY A 342 -1.45 -18.37 16.04
CA GLY A 342 -1.54 -18.57 17.50
C GLY A 342 -0.33 -19.32 18.04
N ILE A 343 0.05 -19.02 19.28
CA ILE A 343 1.10 -19.74 20.02
C ILE A 343 0.39 -20.87 20.79
N ILE A 344 0.77 -22.10 20.50
CA ILE A 344 0.24 -23.29 21.19
C ILE A 344 1.38 -24.21 21.63
N PRO A 345 1.20 -24.99 22.70
CA PRO A 345 2.14 -26.05 23.05
C PRO A 345 2.23 -27.12 21.96
N GLY A 346 3.43 -27.63 21.69
CA GLY A 346 3.66 -28.75 20.79
C GLY A 346 4.09 -28.37 19.38
N LYS A 347 3.83 -29.23 18.39
CA LYS A 347 4.28 -29.03 17.02
C LYS A 347 3.39 -28.04 16.27
N SER A 348 4.02 -27.20 15.43
CA SER A 348 3.30 -26.33 14.49
C SER A 348 2.44 -27.14 13.53
N ASN A 349 1.16 -26.81 13.46
CA ASN A 349 0.23 -27.44 12.51
C ASN A 349 -0.43 -26.35 11.65
N PRO A 350 -0.10 -26.26 10.34
CA PRO A 350 -0.77 -25.32 9.47
C PRO A 350 -2.22 -25.75 9.28
N GLY A 351 -3.15 -24.94 9.73
CA GLY A 351 -4.59 -25.16 9.57
C GLY A 351 -5.03 -25.17 8.10
N PRO A 352 -6.25 -25.71 7.82
CA PRO A 352 -6.76 -25.86 6.45
C PRO A 352 -6.91 -24.56 5.69
N GLN A 353 -7.00 -23.42 6.35
CA GLN A 353 -7.12 -22.09 5.78
C GLN A 353 -5.78 -21.30 5.75
N GLY A 354 -4.65 -21.96 5.97
CA GLY A 354 -3.34 -21.32 5.93
C GLY A 354 -3.00 -20.50 7.18
N SER A 355 -3.82 -20.53 8.24
CA SER A 355 -3.43 -20.01 9.54
C SER A 355 -2.32 -20.89 10.10
N SER A 356 -1.10 -20.37 10.17
CA SER A 356 -0.01 -21.06 10.84
C SER A 356 -0.24 -20.99 12.35
N VAL A 357 -0.17 -22.12 12.99
CA VAL A 357 -0.12 -22.21 14.45
C VAL A 357 1.31 -22.58 14.79
N MET A 358 1.98 -21.76 15.59
CA MET A 358 3.34 -22.03 16.02
C MET A 358 3.33 -22.84 17.30
N GLY A 359 3.95 -24.01 17.26
CA GLY A 359 4.20 -24.82 18.45
C GLY A 359 5.56 -24.49 19.07
N ASP A 360 5.72 -24.83 20.34
CA ASP A 360 6.93 -24.63 21.15
C ASP A 360 8.00 -25.72 20.96
N LYS A 361 7.82 -26.64 20.01
CA LYS A 361 8.76 -27.71 19.66
C LYS A 361 9.08 -27.73 18.19
#